data_f462659f6ae774484a86b24ef5a1e998
#
_entry.id   f462659f6ae774484a86b24ef5a1e998
#
_cell.length_a   1.000
_cell.length_b   1.000
_cell.length_c   1.000
_cell.angle_alpha   90.00
_cell.angle_beta   90.00
_cell.angle_gamma   90.00
#
_symmetry.space_group_name_H-M   'P 1'
#
loop_
_entity.id
_entity.type
_entity.pdbx_description
1 polymer ?
#
loop_
_entity_poly.entity_id
_entity_poly.type
_entity_poly.pdbx_seq_one_letter_code
_entity_poly.pdbx_strand_id
1 'polypeptide(L)'
;MERIKVIEYISNLGDGGAETLVKDYVRLLDRNLFDPVVVVLRGGESSANKRTIEENKIPIIEIFHRWNIWVRVWKKLCGWWYIPYRLKRIIRSENAKVMHMHLMILKDVPHVGKDLDSMRLLFTCHSVPSKVFEGERIKEKIAAQKLIRNNQLQLIALHDDMATELNEMFGVQNTVVIRNGIDFNRFRDVSTTKEEKRKELSIPQNAFVVGHIGRFTDEKNHTYLVDVFAEIAKKRKDAFLLMVGAGDTSVTEQRLLEYGLANRYQILSHRSDVNEILRAMDVFVFPSKYEGLPLSLVEAQVASLRCIASDAVSIEAFCTENAVRLPLSSAEAWANVVLDTAIKGNPHANLDEYDMNREIKRLERLYLGEG
;
A
#
# COMPACT_ATOMS: atom_id res chain seq x y z
N MET A 1 -18.78 -27.53 -0.96
CA MET A 1 -17.37 -27.79 -1.34
C MET A 1 -16.49 -27.43 -0.16
N GLU A 2 -15.42 -28.18 0.07
CA GLU A 2 -14.42 -27.80 1.07
C GLU A 2 -13.70 -26.52 0.61
N ARG A 3 -13.57 -25.54 1.50
CA ARG A 3 -12.90 -24.26 1.16
C ARG A 3 -11.41 -24.48 0.96
N ILE A 4 -10.83 -23.77 0.00
CA ILE A 4 -9.39 -23.83 -0.27
C ILE A 4 -8.64 -23.05 0.81
N LYS A 5 -7.78 -23.74 1.56
CA LYS A 5 -6.92 -23.09 2.55
C LYS A 5 -5.78 -22.38 1.85
N VAL A 6 -5.68 -21.05 2.10
CA VAL A 6 -4.68 -20.15 1.51
C VAL A 6 -3.77 -19.63 2.62
N ILE A 7 -2.47 -19.80 2.46
CA ILE A 7 -1.45 -19.18 3.31
C ILE A 7 -0.95 -17.89 2.62
N GLU A 8 -1.17 -16.75 3.27
CA GLU A 8 -0.50 -15.48 2.94
C GLU A 8 0.75 -15.35 3.80
N TYR A 9 1.92 -15.60 3.20
CA TYR A 9 3.19 -15.61 3.94
C TYR A 9 3.95 -14.31 3.72
N ILE A 10 4.21 -13.59 4.81
CA ILE A 10 4.86 -12.28 4.79
C ILE A 10 5.94 -12.15 5.86
N SER A 11 6.90 -11.23 5.66
CA SER A 11 8.00 -11.04 6.62
C SER A 11 7.58 -10.42 7.95
N ASN A 12 6.66 -9.47 7.94
CA ASN A 12 6.09 -8.77 9.09
C ASN A 12 4.72 -8.18 8.72
N LEU A 13 3.95 -7.72 9.71
CA LEU A 13 2.66 -7.05 9.52
C LEU A 13 2.72 -5.62 10.09
N GLY A 14 3.60 -4.77 9.51
CA GLY A 14 3.62 -3.34 9.77
C GLY A 14 2.53 -2.58 9.02
N ASP A 15 2.68 -1.26 8.93
CA ASP A 15 1.75 -0.37 8.20
C ASP A 15 2.32 0.04 6.82
N GLY A 16 3.06 -0.84 6.16
CA GLY A 16 3.61 -0.65 4.82
C GLY A 16 2.63 -1.02 3.71
N GLY A 17 2.99 -0.70 2.45
CA GLY A 17 2.13 -0.96 1.29
C GLY A 17 1.90 -2.45 1.02
N ALA A 18 2.93 -3.29 1.16
CA ALA A 18 2.80 -4.74 0.97
C ALA A 18 1.92 -5.38 2.04
N GLU A 19 2.07 -4.94 3.30
CA GLU A 19 1.28 -5.39 4.44
C GLU A 19 -0.19 -4.97 4.31
N THR A 20 -0.43 -3.76 3.80
CA THR A 20 -1.77 -3.26 3.49
C THR A 20 -2.42 -4.11 2.39
N LEU A 21 -1.67 -4.46 1.34
CA LEU A 21 -2.16 -5.30 0.26
C LEU A 21 -2.55 -6.71 0.76
N VAL A 22 -1.70 -7.34 1.60
CA VAL A 22 -2.01 -8.64 2.20
C VAL A 22 -3.28 -8.56 3.06
N LYS A 23 -3.42 -7.52 3.89
CA LYS A 23 -4.63 -7.27 4.67
C LYS A 23 -5.87 -7.18 3.76
N ASP A 24 -5.78 -6.45 2.64
CA ASP A 24 -6.91 -6.30 1.72
C ASP A 24 -7.21 -7.60 0.98
N TYR A 25 -6.20 -8.37 0.55
CA TYR A 25 -6.41 -9.69 -0.04
C TYR A 25 -7.19 -10.61 0.90
N VAL A 26 -6.71 -10.84 2.12
CA VAL A 26 -7.36 -11.79 3.04
C VAL A 26 -8.76 -11.33 3.46
N ARG A 27 -9.03 -10.03 3.47
CA ARG A 27 -10.33 -9.46 3.80
C ARG A 27 -11.35 -9.61 2.67
N LEU A 28 -10.91 -9.45 1.41
CA LEU A 28 -11.79 -9.39 0.23
C LEU A 28 -11.97 -10.73 -0.47
N LEU A 29 -11.13 -11.74 -0.19
CA LEU A 29 -11.31 -13.10 -0.70
C LEU A 29 -12.72 -13.63 -0.40
N ASP A 30 -13.33 -14.29 -1.38
CA ASP A 30 -14.64 -14.96 -1.21
C ASP A 30 -14.53 -16.08 -0.16
N ARG A 31 -15.09 -15.82 1.02
CA ARG A 31 -15.03 -16.73 2.18
C ARG A 31 -15.87 -18.01 2.00
N ASN A 32 -16.67 -18.11 0.95
CA ASN A 32 -17.35 -19.35 0.57
C ASN A 32 -16.39 -20.32 -0.15
N LEU A 33 -15.40 -19.78 -0.87
CA LEU A 33 -14.41 -20.55 -1.65
C LEU A 33 -13.09 -20.69 -0.93
N PHE A 34 -12.63 -19.65 -0.21
CA PHE A 34 -11.30 -19.57 0.39
C PHE A 34 -11.35 -19.42 1.90
N ASP A 35 -10.36 -20.01 2.55
CA ASP A 35 -10.12 -19.89 3.98
C ASP A 35 -8.68 -19.40 4.23
N PRO A 36 -8.43 -18.08 4.25
CA PRO A 36 -7.08 -17.54 4.39
C PRO A 36 -6.57 -17.63 5.82
N VAL A 37 -5.25 -17.82 5.93
CA VAL A 37 -4.45 -17.67 7.15
C VAL A 37 -3.22 -16.82 6.82
N VAL A 38 -2.89 -15.86 7.68
CA VAL A 38 -1.68 -15.06 7.51
C VAL A 38 -0.55 -15.67 8.34
N VAL A 39 0.55 -16.00 7.66
CA VAL A 39 1.76 -16.50 8.32
C VAL A 39 2.81 -15.40 8.31
N VAL A 40 3.29 -15.03 9.50
CA VAL A 40 4.22 -13.93 9.69
C VAL A 40 5.55 -14.45 10.18
N LEU A 41 6.63 -14.11 9.46
CA LEU A 41 7.97 -14.53 9.88
C LEU A 41 8.39 -13.85 11.19
N ARG A 42 8.16 -12.53 11.30
CA ARG A 42 8.53 -11.69 12.44
C ARG A 42 7.27 -11.12 13.08
N GLY A 43 6.86 -11.72 14.18
CA GLY A 43 5.71 -11.29 14.96
C GLY A 43 6.05 -10.28 16.05
N GLY A 44 5.05 -9.97 16.87
CA GLY A 44 5.16 -9.06 18.02
C GLY A 44 4.93 -7.59 17.69
N GLU A 45 4.65 -7.24 16.44
CA GLU A 45 4.28 -5.88 16.04
C GLU A 45 2.77 -5.66 16.28
N SER A 46 2.43 -4.46 16.78
CA SER A 46 1.05 -3.96 16.82
C SER A 46 0.89 -2.92 15.71
N SER A 47 0.06 -3.20 14.72
CA SER A 47 -0.19 -2.32 13.58
C SER A 47 -1.68 -2.21 13.29
N ALA A 48 -2.09 -1.19 12.53
CA ALA A 48 -3.47 -1.06 12.07
C ALA A 48 -3.87 -2.24 11.17
N ASN A 49 -2.96 -2.67 10.28
CA ASN A 49 -3.19 -3.81 9.40
C ASN A 49 -3.43 -5.11 10.19
N LYS A 50 -2.61 -5.39 11.22
CA LYS A 50 -2.79 -6.58 12.06
C LYS A 50 -4.13 -6.57 12.77
N ARG A 51 -4.51 -5.44 13.38
CA ARG A 51 -5.82 -5.27 14.04
C ARG A 51 -6.97 -5.53 13.09
N THR A 52 -6.94 -4.97 11.89
CA THR A 52 -7.98 -5.19 10.88
C THR A 52 -8.11 -6.67 10.49
N ILE A 53 -7.00 -7.41 10.36
CA ILE A 53 -7.02 -8.85 10.07
C ILE A 53 -7.67 -9.62 11.21
N GLU A 54 -7.32 -9.31 12.47
CA GLU A 54 -7.87 -9.92 13.68
C GLU A 54 -9.38 -9.64 13.84
N GLU A 55 -9.81 -8.39 13.59
CA GLU A 55 -11.22 -7.97 13.61
C GLU A 55 -12.07 -8.74 12.59
N ASN A 56 -11.48 -9.08 11.43
CA ASN A 56 -12.11 -9.91 10.40
C ASN A 56 -12.02 -11.42 10.70
N LYS A 57 -11.58 -11.81 11.90
CA LYS A 57 -11.46 -13.20 12.38
C LYS A 57 -10.60 -14.07 11.46
N ILE A 58 -9.54 -13.51 10.90
CA ILE A 58 -8.58 -14.20 10.06
C ILE A 58 -7.41 -14.64 10.95
N PRO A 59 -7.06 -15.94 10.99
CA PRO A 59 -5.97 -16.42 11.85
C PRO A 59 -4.62 -15.82 11.43
N ILE A 60 -3.81 -15.44 12.43
CA ILE A 60 -2.43 -15.01 12.25
C ILE A 60 -1.52 -15.98 12.98
N ILE A 61 -0.58 -16.60 12.26
CA ILE A 61 0.41 -17.53 12.81
C ILE A 61 1.80 -16.87 12.73
N GLU A 62 2.40 -16.61 13.86
CA GLU A 62 3.74 -16.01 13.93
C GLU A 62 4.80 -17.10 14.07
N ILE A 63 5.80 -17.12 13.17
CA ILE A 63 6.94 -18.06 13.28
C ILE A 63 7.81 -17.67 14.46
N PHE A 64 8.10 -16.37 14.62
CA PHE A 64 8.77 -15.79 15.77
C PHE A 64 7.86 -14.77 16.45
N HIS A 65 7.36 -15.08 17.66
CA HIS A 65 6.42 -14.22 18.41
C HIS A 65 7.03 -12.88 18.90
N ARG A 66 8.34 -12.83 19.09
CA ARG A 66 9.05 -11.61 19.50
C ARG A 66 10.31 -11.45 18.66
N TRP A 67 10.50 -10.24 18.11
CA TRP A 67 11.66 -9.94 17.29
C TRP A 67 12.67 -9.11 18.08
N ASN A 68 13.50 -9.77 18.90
CA ASN A 68 14.57 -9.16 19.70
C ASN A 68 15.97 -9.58 19.22
N ILE A 69 17.01 -9.05 19.87
CA ILE A 69 18.39 -9.32 19.50
C ILE A 69 18.74 -10.82 19.57
N TRP A 70 18.24 -11.54 20.58
CA TRP A 70 18.49 -12.96 20.76
C TRP A 70 17.84 -13.79 19.68
N VAL A 71 16.61 -13.49 19.29
CA VAL A 71 15.93 -14.13 18.15
C VAL A 71 16.65 -13.87 16.83
N ARG A 72 17.20 -12.66 16.65
CA ARG A 72 18.01 -12.33 15.44
C ARG A 72 19.28 -13.16 15.38
N VAL A 73 20.01 -13.31 16.49
CA VAL A 73 21.19 -14.16 16.58
C VAL A 73 20.81 -15.61 16.36
N TRP A 74 19.79 -16.09 17.04
CA TRP A 74 19.31 -17.47 16.90
C TRP A 74 18.86 -17.80 15.47
N LYS A 75 18.10 -16.89 14.82
CA LYS A 75 17.74 -17.03 13.41
C LYS A 75 18.96 -17.13 12.49
N LYS A 76 20.02 -16.39 12.76
CA LYS A 76 21.25 -16.45 11.96
C LYS A 76 21.93 -17.82 12.06
N LEU A 77 21.85 -18.47 13.20
CA LEU A 77 22.47 -19.77 13.47
C LEU A 77 21.56 -20.95 13.06
N CYS A 78 20.29 -20.90 13.43
CA CYS A 78 19.35 -22.01 13.35
C CYS A 78 18.19 -21.81 12.36
N GLY A 79 18.00 -20.59 11.84
CA GLY A 79 16.86 -20.24 10.99
C GLY A 79 16.76 -21.06 9.71
N TRP A 80 17.89 -21.52 9.16
CA TRP A 80 17.96 -22.28 7.91
C TRP A 80 17.21 -23.63 7.96
N TRP A 81 17.07 -24.25 9.14
CA TRP A 81 16.30 -25.48 9.34
C TRP A 81 14.97 -25.23 10.07
N TYR A 82 14.93 -24.27 11.01
CA TYR A 82 13.76 -24.00 11.84
C TYR A 82 12.59 -23.36 11.05
N ILE A 83 12.89 -22.39 10.20
CA ILE A 83 11.84 -21.73 9.39
C ILE A 83 11.17 -22.74 8.45
N PRO A 84 11.90 -23.53 7.64
CA PRO A 84 11.29 -24.58 6.84
C PRO A 84 10.52 -25.61 7.66
N TYR A 85 11.05 -26.03 8.81
CA TYR A 85 10.36 -26.94 9.71
C TYR A 85 9.02 -26.38 10.21
N ARG A 86 9.00 -25.12 10.63
CA ARG A 86 7.77 -24.43 11.06
C ARG A 86 6.78 -24.29 9.92
N LEU A 87 7.22 -23.85 8.74
CA LEU A 87 6.38 -23.75 7.54
C LEU A 87 5.76 -25.10 7.18
N LYS A 88 6.57 -26.16 7.16
CA LYS A 88 6.08 -27.53 6.90
C LYS A 88 4.99 -27.95 7.88
N ARG A 89 5.17 -27.67 9.17
CA ARG A 89 4.14 -27.95 10.17
C ARG A 89 2.85 -27.16 9.93
N ILE A 90 2.97 -25.87 9.62
CA ILE A 90 1.82 -25.00 9.32
C ILE A 90 1.09 -25.50 8.07
N ILE A 91 1.80 -25.78 6.98
CA ILE A 91 1.22 -26.30 5.74
C ILE A 91 0.38 -27.53 6.02
N ARG A 92 0.92 -28.47 6.80
CA ARG A 92 0.25 -29.74 7.15
C ARG A 92 -0.93 -29.54 8.10
N SER A 93 -0.77 -28.74 9.16
CA SER A 93 -1.84 -28.50 10.13
C SER A 93 -3.02 -27.77 9.53
N GLU A 94 -2.75 -26.83 8.60
CA GLU A 94 -3.78 -26.06 7.89
C GLU A 94 -4.34 -26.83 6.66
N ASN A 95 -3.76 -27.94 6.25
CA ASN A 95 -4.07 -28.61 4.97
C ASN A 95 -4.04 -27.65 3.78
N ALA A 96 -3.04 -26.74 3.76
CA ALA A 96 -2.98 -25.64 2.80
C ALA A 96 -2.77 -26.13 1.36
N LYS A 97 -3.48 -25.52 0.41
CA LYS A 97 -3.38 -25.82 -1.03
C LYS A 97 -2.71 -24.69 -1.81
N VAL A 98 -2.71 -23.49 -1.26
CA VAL A 98 -2.11 -22.29 -1.86
C VAL A 98 -1.18 -21.65 -0.84
N MET A 99 0.00 -21.21 -1.29
CA MET A 99 0.88 -20.33 -0.53
C MET A 99 1.24 -19.12 -1.41
N HIS A 100 0.75 -17.96 -1.01
CA HIS A 100 1.09 -16.70 -1.62
C HIS A 100 2.13 -15.97 -0.76
N MET A 101 3.24 -15.62 -1.34
CA MET A 101 4.42 -15.12 -0.64
C MET A 101 4.67 -13.65 -0.97
N HIS A 102 5.09 -12.89 0.04
CA HIS A 102 5.30 -11.45 -0.06
C HIS A 102 6.62 -11.03 0.58
N LEU A 103 7.28 -10.03 -0.01
CA LEU A 103 8.55 -9.49 0.46
C LEU A 103 9.69 -10.54 0.41
N MET A 104 10.71 -10.36 1.25
CA MET A 104 11.96 -11.15 1.18
C MET A 104 11.93 -12.38 2.09
N ILE A 105 11.26 -13.42 1.65
CA ILE A 105 11.08 -14.67 2.41
C ILE A 105 11.33 -15.95 1.59
N LEU A 106 11.58 -15.82 0.28
CA LEU A 106 11.69 -16.99 -0.62
C LEU A 106 12.85 -17.90 -0.27
N LYS A 107 13.98 -17.37 0.19
CA LYS A 107 15.21 -18.13 0.43
C LYS A 107 15.06 -19.34 1.36
N ASP A 108 14.10 -19.28 2.27
CA ASP A 108 13.87 -20.36 3.25
C ASP A 108 12.85 -21.41 2.75
N VAL A 109 12.03 -21.07 1.74
CA VAL A 109 10.89 -21.86 1.26
C VAL A 109 11.31 -23.16 0.55
N PRO A 110 12.33 -23.19 -0.35
CA PRO A 110 12.72 -24.43 -1.02
C PRO A 110 13.14 -25.58 -0.08
N HIS A 111 13.47 -25.26 1.17
CA HIS A 111 13.86 -26.24 2.18
C HIS A 111 12.67 -26.94 2.87
N VAL A 112 11.44 -26.52 2.60
CA VAL A 112 10.21 -27.20 3.03
C VAL A 112 10.10 -28.58 2.36
N GLY A 113 10.58 -28.69 1.11
CA GLY A 113 10.68 -29.96 0.39
C GLY A 113 9.35 -30.39 -0.24
N LYS A 114 9.09 -31.71 -0.24
CA LYS A 114 7.97 -32.33 -0.97
C LYS A 114 6.57 -31.85 -0.57
N ASP A 115 6.41 -31.22 0.57
CA ASP A 115 5.11 -30.64 0.96
C ASP A 115 4.67 -29.48 0.04
N LEU A 116 5.61 -28.91 -0.75
CA LEU A 116 5.30 -27.90 -1.75
C LEU A 116 4.78 -28.49 -3.08
N ASP A 117 5.02 -29.76 -3.36
CA ASP A 117 4.73 -30.38 -4.66
C ASP A 117 3.23 -30.42 -4.99
N SER A 118 2.38 -30.44 -3.95
CA SER A 118 0.93 -30.43 -4.07
C SER A 118 0.29 -29.05 -3.86
N MET A 119 1.13 -28.02 -3.72
CA MET A 119 0.69 -26.66 -3.45
C MET A 119 0.82 -25.76 -4.68
N ARG A 120 -0.08 -24.82 -4.80
CA ARG A 120 0.07 -23.70 -5.72
C ARG A 120 0.86 -22.60 -5.05
N LEU A 121 2.00 -22.26 -5.64
CA LEU A 121 2.93 -21.27 -5.10
C LEU A 121 2.86 -19.98 -5.91
N LEU A 122 2.65 -18.84 -5.24
CA LEU A 122 2.64 -17.52 -5.85
C LEU A 122 3.61 -16.60 -5.09
N PHE A 123 4.19 -15.65 -5.79
CA PHE A 123 5.04 -14.61 -5.19
C PHE A 123 4.74 -13.25 -5.83
N THR A 124 4.30 -12.29 -5.02
CA THR A 124 4.14 -10.89 -5.46
C THR A 124 5.41 -10.10 -5.21
N CYS A 125 5.95 -9.51 -6.28
CA CYS A 125 7.08 -8.59 -6.23
C CYS A 125 6.59 -7.19 -5.87
N HIS A 126 6.88 -6.70 -4.65
CA HIS A 126 6.42 -5.41 -4.13
C HIS A 126 7.37 -4.24 -4.37
N SER A 127 8.48 -4.46 -5.06
CA SER A 127 9.49 -3.44 -5.30
C SER A 127 10.20 -3.73 -6.62
N VAL A 128 11.03 -2.81 -7.06
CA VAL A 128 11.85 -3.00 -8.28
C VAL A 128 12.56 -4.37 -8.22
N PRO A 129 12.41 -5.24 -9.23
CA PRO A 129 12.95 -6.61 -9.22
C PRO A 129 14.43 -6.71 -8.89
N SER A 130 15.27 -5.82 -9.41
CA SER A 130 16.70 -5.77 -9.10
C SER A 130 16.96 -5.56 -7.61
N LYS A 131 16.15 -4.72 -6.93
CA LYS A 131 16.25 -4.53 -5.46
C LYS A 131 15.81 -5.74 -4.65
N VAL A 132 14.95 -6.60 -5.22
CA VAL A 132 14.45 -7.82 -4.55
C VAL A 132 15.39 -9.00 -4.76
N PHE A 133 16.03 -9.11 -5.92
CA PHE A 133 16.68 -10.33 -6.37
C PHE A 133 18.18 -10.21 -6.64
N GLU A 134 18.79 -9.01 -6.53
CA GLU A 134 20.21 -8.81 -6.82
C GLU A 134 21.02 -8.33 -5.61
N GLY A 135 22.33 -8.22 -5.77
CA GLY A 135 23.25 -7.81 -4.73
C GLY A 135 23.23 -8.75 -3.53
N GLU A 136 23.09 -8.20 -2.34
CA GLU A 136 23.03 -8.96 -1.09
C GLU A 136 21.84 -9.93 -1.02
N ARG A 137 20.86 -9.81 -1.91
CA ARG A 137 19.62 -10.59 -1.98
C ARG A 137 19.65 -11.72 -3.00
N ILE A 138 20.80 -12.03 -3.57
CA ILE A 138 20.97 -13.11 -4.56
C ILE A 138 20.38 -14.46 -4.10
N LYS A 139 20.31 -14.71 -2.78
CA LYS A 139 19.70 -15.92 -2.22
C LYS A 139 18.19 -16.00 -2.48
N GLU A 140 17.50 -14.85 -2.54
CA GLU A 140 16.08 -14.79 -2.92
C GLU A 140 15.91 -15.18 -4.40
N LYS A 141 16.81 -14.69 -5.30
CA LYS A 141 16.82 -15.07 -6.73
C LYS A 141 17.04 -16.57 -6.93
N ILE A 142 18.05 -17.13 -6.27
CA ILE A 142 18.34 -18.57 -6.35
C ILE A 142 17.15 -19.41 -5.88
N ALA A 143 16.51 -19.00 -4.78
CA ALA A 143 15.33 -19.67 -4.27
C ALA A 143 14.15 -19.57 -5.24
N ALA A 144 13.87 -18.38 -5.79
CA ALA A 144 12.86 -18.19 -6.82
C ALA A 144 13.09 -19.10 -8.03
N GLN A 145 14.31 -19.11 -8.58
CA GLN A 145 14.69 -20.00 -9.70
C GLN A 145 14.43 -21.47 -9.39
N LYS A 146 14.76 -21.92 -8.18
CA LYS A 146 14.51 -23.30 -7.76
C LYS A 146 13.01 -23.60 -7.69
N LEU A 147 12.22 -22.70 -7.09
CA LEU A 147 10.77 -22.85 -6.98
C LEU A 147 10.08 -22.79 -8.35
N ILE A 148 10.52 -21.94 -9.27
CA ILE A 148 10.01 -21.87 -10.64
C ILE A 148 10.23 -23.22 -11.35
N ARG A 149 11.44 -23.78 -11.27
CA ARG A 149 11.77 -25.04 -11.95
C ARG A 149 11.06 -26.25 -11.37
N ASN A 150 10.99 -26.34 -10.05
CA ASN A 150 10.57 -27.57 -9.37
C ASN A 150 9.09 -27.57 -8.98
N ASN A 151 8.53 -26.39 -8.67
CA ASN A 151 7.22 -26.27 -8.05
C ASN A 151 6.31 -25.29 -8.82
N GLN A 152 6.70 -24.88 -10.02
CA GLN A 152 5.92 -23.97 -10.88
C GLN A 152 5.50 -22.67 -10.13
N LEU A 153 6.43 -22.02 -9.42
CA LEU A 153 6.15 -20.75 -8.76
C LEU A 153 5.62 -19.73 -9.76
N GLN A 154 4.41 -19.23 -9.53
CA GLN A 154 3.81 -18.15 -10.30
C GLN A 154 4.33 -16.81 -9.78
N LEU A 155 4.95 -16.02 -10.66
CA LEU A 155 5.33 -14.65 -10.35
C LEU A 155 4.17 -13.70 -10.58
N ILE A 156 3.99 -12.74 -9.68
CA ILE A 156 3.01 -11.68 -9.77
C ILE A 156 3.74 -10.34 -9.74
N ALA A 157 3.48 -9.50 -10.73
CA ALA A 157 3.95 -8.12 -10.85
C ALA A 157 2.82 -7.14 -10.55
N LEU A 158 3.16 -5.90 -10.18
CA LEU A 158 2.19 -4.84 -9.90
C LEU A 158 1.87 -3.96 -11.10
N HIS A 159 2.68 -4.05 -12.17
CA HIS A 159 2.50 -3.35 -13.45
C HIS A 159 3.25 -4.08 -14.57
N ASP A 160 2.96 -3.72 -15.83
CA ASP A 160 3.43 -4.44 -17.01
C ASP A 160 4.97 -4.39 -17.19
N ASP A 161 5.60 -3.25 -16.92
CA ASP A 161 7.07 -3.13 -17.00
C ASP A 161 7.76 -4.05 -15.98
N MET A 162 7.22 -4.16 -14.76
CA MET A 162 7.72 -5.09 -13.76
C MET A 162 7.55 -6.55 -14.20
N ALA A 163 6.46 -6.88 -14.86
CA ALA A 163 6.26 -8.22 -15.40
C ALA A 163 7.29 -8.55 -16.47
N THR A 164 7.58 -7.61 -17.35
CA THR A 164 8.62 -7.74 -18.38
C THR A 164 9.99 -7.97 -17.74
N GLU A 165 10.39 -7.14 -16.77
CA GLU A 165 11.67 -7.27 -16.06
C GLU A 165 11.78 -8.63 -15.33
N LEU A 166 10.70 -9.10 -14.67
CA LEU A 166 10.68 -10.41 -14.03
C LEU A 166 10.79 -11.55 -15.02
N ASN A 167 10.09 -11.47 -16.16
CA ASN A 167 10.17 -12.46 -17.22
C ASN A 167 11.59 -12.58 -17.79
N GLU A 168 12.25 -11.45 -18.06
CA GLU A 168 13.64 -11.41 -18.51
C GLU A 168 14.58 -11.95 -17.44
N MET A 169 14.43 -11.53 -16.19
CA MET A 169 15.31 -11.93 -15.08
C MET A 169 15.29 -13.43 -14.80
N PHE A 170 14.15 -14.08 -14.95
CA PHE A 170 13.95 -15.50 -14.63
C PHE A 170 13.85 -16.41 -15.86
N GLY A 171 13.81 -15.86 -17.07
CA GLY A 171 13.66 -16.61 -18.32
C GLY A 171 12.29 -17.29 -18.42
N VAL A 172 11.24 -16.63 -17.96
CA VAL A 172 9.84 -17.09 -18.01
C VAL A 172 8.99 -16.15 -18.85
N GLN A 173 7.74 -16.56 -19.19
CA GLN A 173 6.81 -15.74 -19.98
C GLN A 173 5.41 -15.69 -19.35
N ASN A 174 5.33 -16.08 -18.08
CA ASN A 174 4.04 -16.30 -17.40
C ASN A 174 3.86 -15.42 -16.16
N THR A 175 4.63 -14.34 -16.00
CA THR A 175 4.39 -13.39 -14.91
C THR A 175 3.02 -12.72 -15.11
N VAL A 176 2.17 -12.83 -14.10
CA VAL A 176 0.82 -12.23 -14.12
C VAL A 176 0.86 -10.86 -13.47
N VAL A 177 0.15 -9.90 -14.07
CA VAL A 177 -0.02 -8.57 -13.47
C VAL A 177 -1.28 -8.55 -12.62
N ILE A 178 -1.11 -8.35 -11.30
CA ILE A 178 -2.17 -8.03 -10.34
C ILE A 178 -1.84 -6.67 -9.78
N ARG A 179 -2.58 -5.64 -10.17
CA ARG A 179 -2.28 -4.27 -9.80
C ARG A 179 -2.58 -4.03 -8.30
N ASN A 180 -1.82 -3.14 -7.70
CA ASN A 180 -2.20 -2.63 -6.38
C ASN A 180 -3.52 -1.88 -6.53
N GLY A 181 -4.58 -2.46 -5.99
CA GLY A 181 -5.90 -1.87 -6.02
C GLY A 181 -6.25 -1.14 -4.73
N ILE A 182 -7.36 -0.43 -4.81
CA ILE A 182 -8.00 0.27 -3.70
C ILE A 182 -9.40 -0.33 -3.55
N ASP A 183 -9.83 -0.57 -2.34
CA ASP A 183 -11.22 -0.94 -2.07
C ASP A 183 -12.11 0.30 -2.28
N PHE A 184 -12.67 0.42 -3.48
CA PHE A 184 -13.49 1.57 -3.88
C PHE A 184 -14.70 1.76 -2.97
N ASN A 185 -15.32 0.69 -2.49
CA ASN A 185 -16.48 0.78 -1.62
C ASN A 185 -16.11 1.48 -0.31
N ARG A 186 -14.91 1.21 0.22
CA ARG A 186 -14.40 1.89 1.42
C ARG A 186 -14.32 3.41 1.27
N PHE A 187 -14.06 3.92 0.07
CA PHE A 187 -13.90 5.37 -0.18
C PHE A 187 -15.16 6.03 -0.75
N ARG A 188 -16.03 5.27 -1.45
CA ARG A 188 -17.28 5.76 -2.01
C ARG A 188 -18.43 5.71 -1.00
N ASP A 189 -18.55 4.60 -0.26
CA ASP A 189 -19.68 4.31 0.63
C ASP A 189 -19.37 4.71 2.09
N VAL A 190 -18.81 5.91 2.27
CA VAL A 190 -18.50 6.45 3.59
C VAL A 190 -19.78 7.02 4.21
N SER A 191 -20.21 6.46 5.35
CA SER A 191 -21.41 6.92 6.08
C SER A 191 -21.20 8.24 6.80
N THR A 192 -19.96 8.52 7.22
CA THR A 192 -19.61 9.77 7.91
C THR A 192 -19.72 10.96 6.95
N THR A 193 -20.48 11.97 7.32
CA THR A 193 -20.62 13.21 6.56
C THR A 193 -19.41 14.11 6.73
N LYS A 194 -19.26 15.09 5.82
CA LYS A 194 -18.21 16.11 5.89
C LYS A 194 -18.28 16.91 7.19
N GLU A 195 -19.47 17.28 7.58
CA GLU A 195 -19.77 18.05 8.78
C GLU A 195 -19.42 17.28 10.06
N GLU A 196 -19.78 15.98 10.12
CA GLU A 196 -19.46 15.12 11.25
C GLU A 196 -17.95 14.92 11.40
N LYS A 197 -17.24 14.65 10.30
CA LYS A 197 -15.78 14.46 10.34
C LYS A 197 -15.05 15.75 10.70
N ARG A 198 -15.47 16.91 10.18
CA ARG A 198 -14.91 18.20 10.57
C ARG A 198 -15.13 18.51 12.04
N LYS A 199 -16.29 18.18 12.57
CA LYS A 199 -16.60 18.34 14.00
C LYS A 199 -15.70 17.42 14.86
N GLU A 200 -15.56 16.15 14.49
CA GLU A 200 -14.65 15.21 15.16
C GLU A 200 -13.21 15.73 15.20
N LEU A 201 -12.74 16.23 14.06
CA LEU A 201 -11.38 16.75 13.91
C LEU A 201 -11.20 18.19 14.41
N SER A 202 -12.26 18.82 14.96
CA SER A 202 -12.23 20.23 15.40
C SER A 202 -11.83 21.22 14.29
N ILE A 203 -12.16 20.90 13.02
CA ILE A 203 -11.96 21.77 11.86
C ILE A 203 -13.16 22.72 11.74
N PRO A 204 -12.97 24.03 11.50
CA PRO A 204 -14.07 24.97 11.30
C PRO A 204 -14.97 24.51 10.14
N GLN A 205 -16.29 24.50 10.35
CA GLN A 205 -17.26 23.98 9.36
C GLN A 205 -17.20 24.69 8.01
N ASN A 206 -16.95 26.00 8.02
CA ASN A 206 -16.89 26.84 6.82
C ASN A 206 -15.47 26.95 6.24
N ALA A 207 -14.48 26.19 6.76
CA ALA A 207 -13.11 26.25 6.26
C ALA A 207 -13.02 25.67 4.84
N PHE A 208 -12.15 26.25 4.03
CA PHE A 208 -11.65 25.64 2.80
C PHE A 208 -10.47 24.75 3.16
N VAL A 209 -10.70 23.44 3.20
CA VAL A 209 -9.72 22.47 3.70
C VAL A 209 -8.85 21.93 2.56
N VAL A 210 -7.58 22.29 2.60
CA VAL A 210 -6.53 21.74 1.76
C VAL A 210 -5.98 20.52 2.44
N GLY A 211 -6.05 19.35 1.80
CA GLY A 211 -5.64 18.07 2.36
C GLY A 211 -4.39 17.50 1.72
N HIS A 212 -3.63 16.75 2.52
CA HIS A 212 -2.51 15.92 2.07
C HIS A 212 -2.41 14.64 2.88
N ILE A 213 -2.09 13.52 2.22
CA ILE A 213 -1.85 12.23 2.87
C ILE A 213 -0.51 11.67 2.38
N GLY A 214 0.44 11.53 3.30
CA GLY A 214 1.76 11.00 3.00
C GLY A 214 2.69 11.05 4.20
N ARG A 215 3.67 10.15 4.27
CA ARG A 215 4.71 10.16 5.32
C ARG A 215 5.52 11.48 5.25
N PHE A 216 5.94 11.99 6.39
CA PHE A 216 6.80 13.18 6.43
C PHE A 216 8.24 12.80 6.05
N THR A 217 8.47 12.73 4.74
CA THR A 217 9.74 12.39 4.10
C THR A 217 10.06 13.40 3.01
N ASP A 218 11.32 13.47 2.58
CA ASP A 218 11.75 14.47 1.59
C ASP A 218 11.02 14.34 0.25
N GLU A 219 10.74 13.11 -0.18
CA GLU A 219 10.02 12.85 -1.43
C GLU A 219 8.59 13.41 -1.44
N LYS A 220 7.90 13.48 -0.29
CA LYS A 220 6.53 14.02 -0.20
C LYS A 220 6.45 15.55 -0.19
N ASN A 221 7.58 16.22 0.03
CA ASN A 221 7.77 17.66 -0.16
C ASN A 221 6.81 18.56 0.63
N HIS A 222 6.64 18.24 1.93
CA HIS A 222 5.72 18.99 2.81
C HIS A 222 6.10 20.47 2.96
N THR A 223 7.38 20.82 2.82
CA THR A 223 7.81 22.23 2.85
C THR A 223 7.20 23.03 1.70
N TYR A 224 7.22 22.46 0.49
CA TYR A 224 6.57 23.09 -0.66
C TYR A 224 5.05 23.11 -0.53
N LEU A 225 4.43 22.08 0.05
CA LEU A 225 3.00 22.09 0.38
C LEU A 225 2.64 23.27 1.28
N VAL A 226 3.47 23.56 2.29
CA VAL A 226 3.28 24.71 3.18
C VAL A 226 3.40 26.03 2.40
N ASP A 227 4.36 26.14 1.48
CA ASP A 227 4.49 27.33 0.62
C ASP A 227 3.24 27.56 -0.23
N VAL A 228 2.72 26.53 -0.87
CA VAL A 228 1.47 26.59 -1.64
C VAL A 228 0.30 26.98 -0.72
N PHE A 229 0.22 26.40 0.47
CA PHE A 229 -0.82 26.72 1.43
C PHE A 229 -0.73 28.17 1.91
N ALA A 230 0.47 28.69 2.12
CA ALA A 230 0.68 30.11 2.49
C ALA A 230 0.12 31.07 1.42
N GLU A 231 0.33 30.75 0.13
CA GLU A 231 -0.24 31.54 -0.97
C GLU A 231 -1.78 31.45 -1.03
N ILE A 232 -2.34 30.25 -0.78
CA ILE A 232 -3.80 30.06 -0.65
C ILE A 232 -4.32 30.89 0.52
N ALA A 233 -3.65 30.87 1.67
CA ALA A 233 -4.04 31.55 2.89
C ALA A 233 -4.05 33.07 2.77
N LYS A 234 -3.24 33.65 1.88
CA LYS A 234 -3.29 35.11 1.52
C LYS A 234 -4.61 35.46 0.83
N LYS A 235 -5.11 34.58 -0.03
CA LYS A 235 -6.30 34.76 -0.87
C LYS A 235 -7.60 34.31 -0.16
N ARG A 236 -7.50 33.31 0.74
CA ARG A 236 -8.63 32.73 1.50
C ARG A 236 -8.35 32.76 2.99
N LYS A 237 -9.03 33.62 3.72
CA LYS A 237 -8.87 33.71 5.18
C LYS A 237 -9.43 32.50 5.95
N ASP A 238 -10.35 31.80 5.32
CA ASP A 238 -10.97 30.55 5.82
C ASP A 238 -10.20 29.26 5.43
N ALA A 239 -9.06 29.36 4.74
CA ALA A 239 -8.28 28.18 4.37
C ALA A 239 -7.68 27.49 5.60
N PHE A 240 -7.70 26.15 5.60
CA PHE A 240 -7.18 25.28 6.64
C PHE A 240 -6.39 24.11 6.01
N LEU A 241 -5.21 23.78 6.54
CA LEU A 241 -4.38 22.68 6.04
C LEU A 241 -4.54 21.43 6.91
N LEU A 242 -4.96 20.32 6.32
CA LEU A 242 -5.09 19.02 6.99
C LEU A 242 -4.06 18.05 6.40
N MET A 243 -3.09 17.63 7.20
CA MET A 243 -2.05 16.68 6.81
C MET A 243 -2.19 15.38 7.59
N VAL A 244 -2.06 14.24 6.90
CA VAL A 244 -2.12 12.92 7.52
C VAL A 244 -0.87 12.13 7.15
N GLY A 245 -0.13 11.70 8.16
CA GLY A 245 1.08 10.89 7.94
C GLY A 245 1.92 10.71 9.18
N ALA A 246 2.83 9.74 9.12
CA ALA A 246 3.83 9.51 10.16
C ALA A 246 5.19 10.08 9.72
N GLY A 247 6.03 10.42 10.67
CA GLY A 247 7.38 10.94 10.43
C GLY A 247 7.68 12.17 11.28
N ASP A 248 8.82 12.80 11.02
CA ASP A 248 9.22 14.03 11.71
C ASP A 248 8.53 15.23 11.06
N THR A 249 7.71 15.93 11.83
CA THR A 249 6.91 17.09 11.40
C THR A 249 7.60 18.42 11.67
N SER A 250 8.72 18.42 12.39
CA SER A 250 9.37 19.61 12.95
C SER A 250 9.65 20.72 11.91
N VAL A 251 10.22 20.33 10.76
CA VAL A 251 10.53 21.27 9.66
C VAL A 251 9.25 21.86 9.07
N THR A 252 8.20 21.05 8.91
CA THR A 252 6.90 21.47 8.38
C THR A 252 6.21 22.45 9.33
N GLU A 253 6.19 22.14 10.62
CA GLU A 253 5.58 22.98 11.65
C GLU A 253 6.32 24.31 11.81
N GLN A 254 7.67 24.27 11.82
CA GLN A 254 8.46 25.50 11.85
C GLN A 254 8.14 26.42 10.67
N ARG A 255 8.01 25.86 9.46
CA ARG A 255 7.68 26.66 8.27
C ARG A 255 6.27 27.25 8.33
N LEU A 256 5.30 26.53 8.89
CA LEU A 256 3.95 27.07 9.14
C LEU A 256 3.97 28.23 10.15
N LEU A 257 4.80 28.14 11.18
CA LEU A 257 5.00 29.22 12.16
C LEU A 257 5.64 30.48 11.50
N GLU A 258 6.64 30.28 10.65
CA GLU A 258 7.30 31.37 9.89
C GLU A 258 6.30 32.15 9.02
N TYR A 259 5.28 31.48 8.47
CA TYR A 259 4.19 32.11 7.72
C TYR A 259 3.04 32.65 8.60
N GLY A 260 3.12 32.51 9.93
CA GLY A 260 2.06 32.94 10.84
C GLY A 260 0.77 32.12 10.77
N LEU A 261 0.90 30.83 10.41
CA LEU A 261 -0.22 29.92 10.15
C LEU A 261 -0.50 28.94 11.31
N ALA A 262 0.01 29.21 12.51
CA ALA A 262 -0.03 28.29 13.67
C ALA A 262 -1.44 27.73 14.00
N ASN A 263 -2.51 28.48 13.77
CA ASN A 263 -3.88 28.08 14.09
C ASN A 263 -4.69 27.66 12.85
N ARG A 264 -4.02 27.38 11.74
CA ARG A 264 -4.67 27.11 10.45
C ARG A 264 -4.26 25.77 9.85
N TYR A 265 -3.76 24.86 10.68
CA TYR A 265 -3.41 23.50 10.25
C TYR A 265 -3.68 22.46 11.33
N GLN A 266 -3.74 21.23 10.90
CA GLN A 266 -3.74 20.05 11.77
C GLN A 266 -2.91 18.94 11.12
N ILE A 267 -2.12 18.23 11.93
CA ILE A 267 -1.37 17.05 11.54
C ILE A 267 -1.92 15.86 12.32
N LEU A 268 -2.28 14.81 11.59
CA LEU A 268 -2.78 13.55 12.15
C LEU A 268 -1.80 12.44 11.81
N SER A 269 -1.45 11.61 12.79
CA SER A 269 -0.59 10.45 12.57
C SER A 269 -1.32 9.15 12.96
N HIS A 270 -0.89 8.04 12.36
CA HIS A 270 -1.41 6.70 12.66
C HIS A 270 -2.95 6.57 12.58
N ARG A 271 -3.56 7.14 11.54
CA ARG A 271 -5.01 7.05 11.28
C ARG A 271 -5.31 5.88 10.37
N SER A 272 -6.35 5.12 10.71
CA SER A 272 -6.90 4.01 9.89
C SER A 272 -8.15 4.42 9.11
N ASP A 273 -8.80 5.53 9.48
CA ASP A 273 -10.01 6.09 8.90
C ASP A 273 -9.73 7.15 7.81
N VAL A 274 -8.70 6.92 7.00
CA VAL A 274 -8.28 7.83 5.92
C VAL A 274 -9.42 8.13 4.95
N ASN A 275 -10.26 7.14 4.64
CA ASN A 275 -11.44 7.29 3.80
C ASN A 275 -12.45 8.32 4.35
N GLU A 276 -12.64 8.37 5.68
CA GLU A 276 -13.50 9.36 6.31
C GLU A 276 -12.82 10.72 6.39
N ILE A 277 -11.50 10.77 6.65
CA ILE A 277 -10.73 12.02 6.72
C ILE A 277 -10.73 12.74 5.36
N LEU A 278 -10.68 12.01 4.25
CA LEU A 278 -10.82 12.60 2.90
C LEU A 278 -12.14 13.36 2.74
N ARG A 279 -13.23 12.94 3.40
CA ARG A 279 -14.52 13.69 3.39
C ARG A 279 -14.41 15.09 4.00
N ALA A 280 -13.50 15.30 4.95
CA ALA A 280 -13.31 16.62 5.56
C ALA A 280 -12.63 17.64 4.61
N MET A 281 -11.98 17.17 3.54
CA MET A 281 -11.20 17.97 2.60
C MET A 281 -12.06 18.56 1.48
N ASP A 282 -11.62 19.69 0.90
CA ASP A 282 -12.19 20.30 -0.30
C ASP A 282 -11.31 20.06 -1.52
N VAL A 283 -10.00 20.01 -1.32
CA VAL A 283 -9.00 19.76 -2.35
C VAL A 283 -7.86 18.95 -1.78
N PHE A 284 -7.32 18.06 -2.59
CA PHE A 284 -6.15 17.23 -2.25
C PHE A 284 -4.92 17.76 -3.01
N VAL A 285 -3.86 18.11 -2.30
CA VAL A 285 -2.63 18.67 -2.87
C VAL A 285 -1.46 17.71 -2.64
N PHE A 286 -0.80 17.29 -3.72
CA PHE A 286 0.21 16.25 -3.69
C PHE A 286 1.49 16.64 -4.45
N PRO A 287 2.37 17.47 -3.85
CA PRO A 287 3.53 18.05 -4.50
C PRO A 287 4.80 17.18 -4.37
N SER A 288 4.66 15.86 -4.44
CA SER A 288 5.79 14.94 -4.31
C SER A 288 6.85 15.19 -5.37
N LYS A 289 8.12 15.06 -4.99
CA LYS A 289 9.27 15.23 -5.89
C LYS A 289 9.42 14.07 -6.87
N TYR A 290 9.01 12.88 -6.49
CA TYR A 290 8.92 11.67 -7.32
C TYR A 290 8.00 10.65 -6.64
N GLU A 291 7.23 9.94 -7.43
CA GLU A 291 6.40 8.79 -7.03
C GLU A 291 6.22 7.86 -8.22
N GLY A 292 6.21 6.55 -7.95
CA GLY A 292 5.69 5.57 -8.88
C GLY A 292 4.15 5.70 -8.97
N LEU A 293 3.42 4.81 -8.30
CA LEU A 293 1.96 4.91 -8.18
C LEU A 293 1.57 5.26 -6.74
N PRO A 294 1.29 6.55 -6.43
CA PRO A 294 0.87 6.97 -5.09
C PRO A 294 -0.60 6.62 -4.85
N LEU A 295 -0.88 5.55 -4.12
CA LEU A 295 -2.25 5.12 -3.83
C LEU A 295 -3.08 6.21 -3.16
N SER A 296 -2.50 7.04 -2.29
CA SER A 296 -3.22 8.15 -1.65
C SER A 296 -3.77 9.19 -2.63
N LEU A 297 -3.11 9.40 -3.79
CA LEU A 297 -3.64 10.25 -4.85
C LEU A 297 -4.82 9.57 -5.59
N VAL A 298 -4.74 8.27 -5.81
CA VAL A 298 -5.83 7.49 -6.41
C VAL A 298 -7.00 7.40 -5.44
N GLU A 299 -6.76 7.16 -4.14
CA GLU A 299 -7.77 7.17 -3.06
C GLU A 299 -8.55 8.48 -3.01
N ALA A 300 -7.85 9.61 -3.09
CA ALA A 300 -8.48 10.94 -3.14
C ALA A 300 -9.39 11.11 -4.37
N GLN A 301 -8.97 10.58 -5.53
CA GLN A 301 -9.81 10.59 -6.74
C GLN A 301 -11.03 9.66 -6.62
N VAL A 302 -10.88 8.46 -6.01
CA VAL A 302 -12.00 7.56 -5.69
C VAL A 302 -13.00 8.24 -4.76
N ALA A 303 -12.51 9.02 -3.78
CA ALA A 303 -13.33 9.85 -2.90
C ALA A 303 -13.92 11.09 -3.60
N SER A 304 -13.75 11.22 -4.93
CA SER A 304 -14.25 12.33 -5.75
C SER A 304 -13.67 13.70 -5.41
N LEU A 305 -12.52 13.75 -4.75
CA LEU A 305 -11.84 15.01 -4.47
C LEU A 305 -11.18 15.58 -5.73
N ARG A 306 -11.14 16.91 -5.79
CA ARG A 306 -10.24 17.60 -6.68
C ARG A 306 -8.81 17.40 -6.21
N CYS A 307 -7.94 16.94 -7.12
CA CYS A 307 -6.55 16.62 -6.82
C CYS A 307 -5.61 17.49 -7.64
N ILE A 308 -4.62 18.12 -7.00
CA ILE A 308 -3.55 18.84 -7.69
C ILE A 308 -2.24 18.16 -7.33
N ALA A 309 -1.58 17.56 -8.31
CA ALA A 309 -0.39 16.77 -8.07
C ALA A 309 0.77 17.16 -9.00
N SER A 310 2.00 16.89 -8.53
CA SER A 310 3.23 17.13 -9.28
C SER A 310 3.30 16.28 -10.55
N ASP A 311 3.90 16.81 -11.59
CA ASP A 311 4.22 16.11 -12.84
C ASP A 311 5.38 15.10 -12.69
N ALA A 312 6.07 15.12 -11.54
CA ALA A 312 7.04 14.10 -11.14
C ALA A 312 6.39 12.81 -10.63
N VAL A 313 5.06 12.79 -10.47
CA VAL A 313 4.25 11.61 -10.17
C VAL A 313 3.95 10.87 -11.48
N SER A 314 3.95 9.52 -11.44
CA SER A 314 3.57 8.71 -12.60
C SER A 314 2.24 9.18 -13.20
N ILE A 315 2.21 9.29 -14.52
CA ILE A 315 1.03 9.74 -15.28
C ILE A 315 -0.17 8.80 -15.08
N GLU A 316 0.07 7.53 -14.80
CA GLU A 316 -0.95 6.52 -14.51
C GLU A 316 -1.77 6.82 -13.25
N ALA A 317 -1.23 7.65 -12.33
CA ALA A 317 -1.96 8.07 -11.13
C ALA A 317 -3.04 9.13 -11.40
N PHE A 318 -3.15 9.65 -12.63
CA PHE A 318 -4.14 10.66 -13.03
C PHE A 318 -5.30 10.00 -13.77
N CYS A 319 -6.34 9.63 -13.02
CA CYS A 319 -7.44 8.78 -13.49
C CYS A 319 -8.75 9.53 -13.74
N THR A 320 -8.87 10.78 -13.30
CA THR A 320 -10.10 11.56 -13.38
C THR A 320 -9.85 12.99 -13.88
N GLU A 321 -10.86 13.62 -14.46
CA GLU A 321 -10.80 15.05 -14.83
C GLU A 321 -10.57 15.99 -13.63
N ASN A 322 -10.83 15.52 -12.43
CA ASN A 322 -10.59 16.28 -11.20
C ASN A 322 -9.13 16.24 -10.75
N ALA A 323 -8.26 15.44 -11.38
CA ALA A 323 -6.84 15.34 -11.09
C ALA A 323 -6.02 16.16 -12.08
N VAL A 324 -5.47 17.28 -11.61
CA VAL A 324 -4.66 18.22 -12.41
C VAL A 324 -3.18 17.97 -12.14
N ARG A 325 -2.40 17.83 -13.20
CA ARG A 325 -0.96 17.60 -13.17
C ARG A 325 -0.20 18.91 -13.40
N LEU A 326 0.71 19.27 -12.50
CA LEU A 326 1.47 20.51 -12.56
C LEU A 326 2.97 20.30 -12.33
N PRO A 327 3.84 21.06 -13.02
CA PRO A 327 5.27 21.10 -12.67
C PRO A 327 5.47 21.74 -11.29
N LEU A 328 6.50 21.29 -10.56
CA LEU A 328 6.96 21.92 -9.33
C LEU A 328 7.61 23.28 -9.66
N SER A 329 6.78 24.31 -9.81
CA SER A 329 7.15 25.66 -10.18
C SER A 329 7.00 26.63 -9.00
N SER A 330 6.33 27.78 -9.16
CA SER A 330 6.05 28.67 -8.04
C SER A 330 4.85 28.21 -7.21
N ALA A 331 4.93 28.37 -5.91
CA ALA A 331 3.83 28.09 -4.98
C ALA A 331 2.57 28.91 -5.32
N GLU A 332 2.75 30.14 -5.80
CA GLU A 332 1.65 31.01 -6.24
C GLU A 332 0.89 30.40 -7.45
N ALA A 333 1.61 29.87 -8.44
CA ALA A 333 0.98 29.21 -9.59
C ALA A 333 0.12 28.01 -9.14
N TRP A 334 0.63 27.19 -8.22
CA TRP A 334 -0.12 26.10 -7.62
C TRP A 334 -1.36 26.58 -6.88
N ALA A 335 -1.21 27.60 -6.04
CA ALA A 335 -2.33 28.20 -5.30
C ALA A 335 -3.44 28.71 -6.23
N ASN A 336 -3.08 29.33 -7.36
CA ASN A 336 -4.05 29.77 -8.37
C ASN A 336 -4.84 28.60 -8.94
N VAL A 337 -4.16 27.52 -9.32
CA VAL A 337 -4.82 26.30 -9.86
C VAL A 337 -5.66 25.60 -8.79
N VAL A 338 -5.21 25.55 -7.53
CA VAL A 338 -6.00 25.00 -6.42
C VAL A 338 -7.33 25.75 -6.24
N LEU A 339 -7.31 27.06 -6.39
CA LEU A 339 -8.49 27.92 -6.20
C LEU A 339 -9.39 28.03 -7.44
N ASP A 340 -8.86 27.74 -8.63
CA ASP A 340 -9.63 27.80 -9.88
C ASP A 340 -10.23 26.41 -10.20
N THR A 341 -11.49 26.22 -9.85
CA THR A 341 -12.23 24.96 -10.08
C THR A 341 -12.59 24.72 -11.54
N ALA A 342 -12.43 25.69 -12.42
CA ALA A 342 -12.67 25.53 -13.86
C ALA A 342 -11.54 24.76 -14.56
N ILE A 343 -10.32 24.76 -14.00
CA ILE A 343 -9.20 24.01 -14.54
C ILE A 343 -9.43 22.52 -14.31
N LYS A 344 -9.49 21.76 -15.39
CA LYS A 344 -9.63 20.31 -15.38
C LYS A 344 -8.32 19.62 -15.77
N GLY A 345 -8.13 18.42 -15.25
CA GLY A 345 -7.07 17.52 -15.67
C GLY A 345 -7.44 16.74 -16.92
N ASN A 346 -6.46 16.01 -17.44
CA ASN A 346 -6.64 15.05 -18.52
C ASN A 346 -6.41 13.65 -17.95
N PRO A 347 -7.43 12.75 -17.90
CA PRO A 347 -7.25 11.40 -17.44
C PRO A 347 -6.30 10.61 -18.35
N HIS A 348 -5.34 9.91 -17.76
CA HIS A 348 -4.35 9.09 -18.47
C HIS A 348 -4.50 7.59 -18.19
N ALA A 349 -5.26 7.24 -17.16
CA ALA A 349 -5.57 5.87 -16.83
C ALA A 349 -7.05 5.71 -16.48
N ASN A 350 -7.56 4.50 -16.60
CA ASN A 350 -8.92 4.20 -16.16
C ASN A 350 -8.91 3.93 -14.66
N LEU A 351 -9.70 4.68 -13.89
CA LEU A 351 -9.82 4.52 -12.45
C LEU A 351 -10.18 3.08 -12.05
N ASP A 352 -11.04 2.41 -12.84
CA ASP A 352 -11.48 1.05 -12.57
C ASP A 352 -10.36 -0.01 -12.63
N GLU A 353 -9.20 0.32 -13.20
CA GLU A 353 -8.02 -0.55 -13.17
C GLU A 353 -7.40 -0.67 -11.78
N TYR A 354 -7.75 0.26 -10.88
CA TYR A 354 -7.32 0.26 -9.49
C TYR A 354 -8.39 -0.29 -8.53
N ASP A 355 -9.49 -0.84 -9.04
CA ASP A 355 -10.51 -1.47 -8.18
C ASP A 355 -10.01 -2.81 -7.64
N MET A 356 -9.74 -2.86 -6.34
CA MET A 356 -9.30 -4.07 -5.64
C MET A 356 -10.30 -5.22 -5.79
N ASN A 357 -11.59 -4.95 -5.89
CA ASN A 357 -12.60 -6.00 -6.06
C ASN A 357 -12.44 -6.72 -7.40
N ARG A 358 -11.97 -6.02 -8.42
CA ARG A 358 -11.65 -6.62 -9.73
C ARG A 358 -10.33 -7.43 -9.65
N GLU A 359 -9.31 -6.87 -9.04
CA GLU A 359 -8.00 -7.53 -8.94
C GLU A 359 -8.06 -8.77 -8.03
N ILE A 360 -8.87 -8.75 -6.96
CA ILE A 360 -9.07 -9.92 -6.12
C ILE A 360 -9.72 -11.08 -6.89
N LYS A 361 -10.64 -10.81 -7.81
CA LYS A 361 -11.24 -11.87 -8.65
C LYS A 361 -10.23 -12.49 -9.62
N ARG A 362 -9.24 -11.72 -10.06
CA ARG A 362 -8.12 -12.25 -10.85
C ARG A 362 -7.20 -13.12 -9.98
N LEU A 363 -6.91 -12.66 -8.74
CA LEU A 363 -6.12 -13.43 -7.79
C LEU A 363 -6.82 -14.75 -7.39
N GLU A 364 -8.14 -14.72 -7.16
CA GLU A 364 -8.95 -15.91 -6.88
C GLU A 364 -8.84 -16.95 -8.00
N ARG A 365 -8.89 -16.53 -9.27
CA ARG A 365 -8.69 -17.44 -10.42
C ARG A 365 -7.30 -18.07 -10.39
N LEU A 366 -6.26 -17.30 -10.06
CA LEU A 366 -4.91 -17.85 -9.87
C LEU A 366 -4.88 -18.89 -8.73
N TYR A 367 -5.59 -18.65 -7.62
CA TYR A 367 -5.70 -19.61 -6.52
C TYR A 367 -6.48 -20.86 -6.91
N LEU A 368 -7.42 -20.78 -7.84
CA LEU A 368 -8.14 -21.91 -8.44
C LEU A 368 -7.32 -22.63 -9.52
N GLY A 369 -6.27 -22.00 -10.07
CA GLY A 369 -5.46 -22.51 -11.17
C GLY A 369 -6.06 -22.30 -12.56
N GLU A 370 -6.85 -21.27 -12.66
CA GLU A 370 -7.54 -20.83 -13.86
C GLU A 370 -6.82 -19.63 -14.50
N GLY A 371 -5.51 -19.55 -14.42
CA GLY A 371 -4.68 -18.48 -14.91
C GLY A 371 -3.82 -18.86 -16.09
#